data_c90e8f5bb9ebdc52382e22c2ccc7160b
#
_entry.id   c90e8f5bb9ebdc52382e22c2ccc7160b
#
_cell.length_a   1.000
_cell.length_b   1.000
_cell.length_c   1.000
_cell.angle_alpha   90.00
_cell.angle_beta   90.00
_cell.angle_gamma   90.00
#
_symmetry.space_group_name_H-M   'P 1'
#
loop_
_entity.id
_entity.type
_entity.pdbx_description
1 polymer ?
#
loop_
_entity_poly.entity_id
_entity_poly.type
_entity_poly.pdbx_seq_one_letter_code
_entity_poly.pdbx_strand_id
1 'polypeptide(L)'
;AQVMGDKALPLTIAPYLGSHLGMTALLRRQFAAYPEAGRLLLAHGSRRLGGNQPVEAMAHRLNAIAAYWSVMPDLAQQLRRFVTPEQTHWFIQPYFLFTGGITEAIAQQLQTLQPKFTPVQFHLGQPLSDIPEFMPLLLDWILHQ
;
A
#
# COMPACT_ATOMS: atom_id res chain seq x y z
N ALA A 1 -2.99 5.34 26.66
CA ALA A 1 -3.36 5.27 26.23
C ALA A 1 -4.21 5.16 25.65
N GLN A 2 -4.44 5.25 25.92
CA GLN A 2 -5.08 5.10 25.55
C GLN A 2 -5.61 4.89 24.57
N VAL A 3 -5.86 4.55 24.55
CA VAL A 3 -6.17 4.26 23.67
C VAL A 3 -6.70 4.67 22.78
N MET A 4 -6.84 5.21 22.92
CA MET A 4 -7.28 5.56 22.15
C MET A 4 -7.52 5.42 21.20
N GLY A 5 -7.38 5.63 21.84
CA GLY A 5 -7.80 5.57 20.78
C GLY A 5 -7.79 4.57 19.82
N ASP A 6 -8.68 3.81 19.86
CA ASP A 6 -8.79 2.73 18.89
C ASP A 6 -8.91 3.24 17.48
N LYS A 7 -9.65 4.33 17.30
CA LYS A 7 -9.85 4.87 15.97
C LYS A 7 -8.62 5.54 15.41
N ALA A 8 -7.85 6.17 16.30
CA ALA A 8 -6.63 6.86 15.89
C ALA A 8 -5.46 5.91 15.75
N LEU A 9 -5.52 4.74 16.37
CA LEU A 9 -4.39 3.82 16.42
C LEU A 9 -3.88 3.42 15.06
N PRO A 10 -4.71 3.01 14.10
CA PRO A 10 -4.19 2.64 12.79
C PRO A 10 -3.50 3.81 12.06
N LEU A 11 -4.06 5.01 12.20
CA LEU A 11 -3.48 6.19 11.56
C LEU A 11 -2.18 6.60 12.23
N THR A 12 -2.08 6.41 13.54
CA THR A 12 -0.90 6.77 14.29
C THR A 12 0.22 5.78 14.12
N ILE A 13 -0.11 4.49 14.12
CA ILE A 13 0.89 3.42 14.05
C ILE A 13 1.49 3.31 12.65
N ALA A 14 0.70 3.48 11.59
CA ALA A 14 1.18 3.18 10.25
C ALA A 14 2.46 3.92 9.86
N PRO A 15 2.59 5.25 10.10
CA PRO A 15 3.84 5.94 9.75
C PRO A 15 5.03 5.44 10.56
N TYR A 16 4.82 5.15 11.85
CA TYR A 16 5.90 4.67 12.71
C TYR A 16 6.28 3.25 12.37
N LEU A 17 5.28 2.41 12.10
CA LEU A 17 5.53 1.03 11.69
C LEU A 17 6.28 0.99 10.36
N GLY A 18 5.98 1.95 9.47
CA GLY A 18 6.66 2.04 8.18
C GLY A 18 8.15 2.31 8.31
N SER A 19 8.60 2.88 9.43
CA SER A 19 10.03 3.08 9.65
C SER A 19 10.71 1.84 10.22
N HIS A 20 9.96 0.82 10.60
CA HIS A 20 10.52 -0.43 11.09
C HIS A 20 11.12 -1.21 9.93
N LEU A 21 12.37 -1.68 10.11
CA LEU A 21 13.07 -2.38 9.04
C LEU A 21 12.32 -3.62 8.57
N GLY A 22 11.62 -4.29 9.48
CA GLY A 22 10.85 -5.47 9.13
C GLY A 22 9.70 -5.18 8.19
N MET A 23 9.10 -3.99 8.27
CA MET A 23 8.01 -3.63 7.37
C MET A 23 8.51 -3.52 5.93
N THR A 24 9.68 -2.90 5.74
CA THR A 24 10.27 -2.81 4.40
C THR A 24 10.53 -4.20 3.84
N ALA A 25 11.09 -5.10 4.65
CA ALA A 25 11.37 -6.46 4.21
C ALA A 25 10.09 -7.22 3.89
N LEU A 26 9.04 -7.04 4.71
CA LEU A 26 7.77 -7.69 4.47
C LEU A 26 7.15 -7.26 3.14
N LEU A 27 7.13 -5.95 2.90
CA LEU A 27 6.56 -5.43 1.65
C LEU A 27 7.40 -5.83 0.45
N ARG A 28 8.73 -5.86 0.61
CA ARG A 28 9.62 -6.28 -0.47
C ARG A 28 9.31 -7.72 -0.88
N ARG A 29 9.02 -8.59 0.09
CA ARG A 29 8.64 -9.96 -0.22
C ARG A 29 7.32 -10.04 -0.96
N GLN A 30 6.38 -9.17 -0.62
CA GLN A 30 5.10 -9.15 -1.35
C GLN A 30 5.31 -8.78 -2.81
N PHE A 31 6.10 -7.75 -3.07
CA PHE A 31 6.39 -7.37 -4.44
C PHE A 31 7.21 -8.44 -5.18
N ALA A 32 8.03 -9.19 -4.47
CA ALA A 32 8.87 -10.22 -5.09
C ALA A 32 8.05 -11.38 -5.66
N ALA A 33 6.79 -11.52 -5.26
CA ALA A 33 5.92 -12.53 -5.85
C ALA A 33 5.68 -12.29 -7.36
N TYR A 34 5.86 -11.04 -7.80
CA TYR A 34 5.75 -10.68 -9.22
C TYR A 34 7.00 -9.88 -9.60
N PRO A 35 8.16 -10.56 -9.76
CA PRO A 35 9.43 -9.86 -9.86
C PRO A 35 9.54 -8.92 -11.07
N GLU A 36 8.82 -9.22 -12.15
CA GLU A 36 8.87 -8.39 -13.35
C GLU A 36 7.77 -7.35 -13.41
N ALA A 37 6.91 -7.28 -12.41
CA ALA A 37 5.78 -6.37 -12.42
C ALA A 37 6.18 -4.98 -11.98
N GLY A 38 5.47 -3.98 -12.50
CA GLY A 38 5.50 -2.64 -11.93
C GLY A 38 4.97 -2.67 -10.51
N ARG A 39 5.41 -1.73 -9.67
CA ARG A 39 5.11 -1.75 -8.24
C ARG A 39 4.39 -0.49 -7.84
N LEU A 40 3.22 -0.65 -7.23
CA LEU A 40 2.44 0.46 -6.71
C LEU A 40 2.06 0.19 -5.26
N LEU A 41 2.38 1.15 -4.39
CA LEU A 41 2.02 1.11 -2.98
C LEU A 41 0.83 2.02 -2.78
N LEU A 42 -0.31 1.46 -2.36
CA LEU A 42 -1.55 2.21 -2.24
C LEU A 42 -1.89 2.41 -0.78
N ALA A 43 -1.80 3.65 -0.32
CA ALA A 43 -2.11 4.03 1.05
C ALA A 43 -3.41 4.82 1.09
N HIS A 44 -3.93 5.04 2.29
CA HIS A 44 -5.15 5.81 2.44
C HIS A 44 -4.97 7.26 1.98
N GLY A 45 -3.87 7.86 2.40
CA GLY A 45 -3.58 9.25 2.10
C GLY A 45 -3.92 10.18 3.25
N SER A 46 -3.23 11.31 3.29
CA SER A 46 -3.40 12.32 4.32
C SER A 46 -3.50 13.68 3.66
N ARG A 47 -4.38 14.53 4.20
CA ARG A 47 -4.49 15.91 3.76
C ARG A 47 -3.56 16.84 4.55
N ARG A 48 -2.89 16.32 5.57
CA ARG A 48 -1.96 17.11 6.37
C ARG A 48 -0.68 17.37 5.57
N LEU A 49 -0.15 18.57 5.72
CA LEU A 49 1.11 18.91 5.07
C LEU A 49 2.19 17.93 5.52
N GLY A 50 2.87 17.33 4.55
CA GLY A 50 3.91 16.36 4.84
C GLY A 50 3.40 15.00 5.33
N GLY A 51 2.08 14.82 5.43
CA GLY A 51 1.53 13.59 5.99
C GLY A 51 1.74 12.35 5.12
N ASN A 52 2.02 12.54 3.83
CA ASN A 52 2.25 11.42 2.93
C ASN A 52 3.73 11.10 2.73
N GLN A 53 4.63 11.86 3.36
CA GLN A 53 6.05 11.62 3.19
C GLN A 53 6.50 10.23 3.66
N PRO A 54 5.98 9.67 4.76
CA PRO A 54 6.39 8.31 5.12
C PRO A 54 6.02 7.27 4.06
N VAL A 55 4.87 7.45 3.40
CA VAL A 55 4.47 6.54 2.31
C VAL A 55 5.39 6.71 1.11
N GLU A 56 5.70 7.96 0.75
CA GLU A 56 6.61 8.23 -0.37
C GLU A 56 7.98 7.63 -0.10
N ALA A 57 8.47 7.77 1.14
CA ALA A 57 9.76 7.20 1.49
C ALA A 57 9.75 5.67 1.40
N MET A 58 8.67 5.04 1.87
CA MET A 58 8.55 3.59 1.77
C MET A 58 8.49 3.14 0.32
N ALA A 59 7.71 3.83 -0.51
CA ALA A 59 7.61 3.51 -1.92
C ALA A 59 8.98 3.63 -2.60
N HIS A 60 9.73 4.67 -2.26
CA HIS A 60 11.07 4.85 -2.82
C HIS A 60 11.98 3.68 -2.46
N ARG A 61 11.95 3.24 -1.19
CA ARG A 61 12.77 2.10 -0.76
C ARG A 61 12.40 0.81 -1.48
N LEU A 62 11.16 0.71 -1.96
CA LEU A 62 10.67 -0.50 -2.62
C LEU A 62 10.73 -0.41 -4.14
N ASN A 63 11.23 0.69 -4.69
CA ASN A 63 11.17 0.97 -6.13
C ASN A 63 9.74 0.91 -6.63
N ALA A 64 8.83 1.49 -5.87
CA ALA A 64 7.41 1.52 -6.18
C ALA A 64 6.95 2.96 -6.34
N ILE A 65 5.83 3.14 -7.02
CA ILE A 65 5.16 4.43 -7.03
C ILE A 65 4.10 4.44 -5.94
N ALA A 66 3.87 5.60 -5.35
CA ALA A 66 2.85 5.76 -4.33
C ALA A 66 1.56 6.29 -4.95
N ALA A 67 0.44 5.77 -4.50
CA ALA A 67 -0.88 6.28 -4.83
C ALA A 67 -1.71 6.29 -3.56
N TYR A 68 -2.79 7.06 -3.57
CA TYR A 68 -3.60 7.25 -2.39
C TYR A 68 -5.07 7.02 -2.70
N TRP A 69 -5.79 6.52 -1.70
CA TRP A 69 -7.21 6.26 -1.86
C TRP A 69 -8.05 7.53 -1.74
N SER A 70 -7.70 8.39 -0.79
CA SER A 70 -8.56 9.53 -0.45
C SER A 70 -8.02 10.88 -0.91
N VAL A 71 -6.80 10.96 -1.43
CA VAL A 71 -6.21 12.20 -1.91
C VAL A 71 -5.46 11.92 -3.21
N MET A 72 -5.10 13.00 -3.92
CA MET A 72 -4.30 12.85 -5.15
C MET A 72 -2.82 12.74 -4.81
N PRO A 73 -2.03 12.09 -5.64
CA PRO A 73 -2.46 11.36 -6.84
C PRO A 73 -3.10 10.02 -6.45
N ASP A 74 -4.27 9.76 -7.01
CA ASP A 74 -4.99 8.55 -6.67
C ASP A 74 -4.58 7.38 -7.58
N LEU A 75 -5.20 6.22 -7.33
CA LEU A 75 -4.85 5.01 -8.06
C LEU A 75 -5.02 5.17 -9.57
N ALA A 76 -6.16 5.69 -10.00
CA ALA A 76 -6.43 5.85 -11.42
C ALA A 76 -5.45 6.80 -12.08
N GLN A 77 -5.13 7.91 -11.42
CA GLN A 77 -4.21 8.88 -11.97
C GLN A 77 -2.81 8.29 -12.12
N GLN A 78 -2.35 7.56 -11.10
CA GLN A 78 -1.00 6.98 -11.15
C GLN A 78 -0.91 5.88 -12.21
N LEU A 79 -1.96 5.08 -12.35
CA LEU A 79 -1.94 4.06 -13.40
C LEU A 79 -1.92 4.71 -14.79
N ARG A 80 -2.70 5.76 -15.00
CA ARG A 80 -2.67 6.47 -16.28
C ARG A 80 -1.30 7.08 -16.56
N ARG A 81 -0.60 7.51 -15.51
CA ARG A 81 0.68 8.19 -15.68
C ARG A 81 1.82 7.21 -15.93
N PHE A 82 1.82 6.06 -15.28
CA PHE A 82 2.99 5.19 -15.26
C PHE A 82 2.85 3.90 -16.05
N VAL A 83 1.62 3.45 -16.35
CA VAL A 83 1.45 2.20 -17.07
C VAL A 83 1.80 2.40 -18.54
N THR A 84 2.63 1.50 -19.05
CA THR A 84 3.01 1.47 -20.47
C THR A 84 2.81 0.06 -21.01
N PRO A 85 2.67 -0.10 -22.33
CA PRO A 85 2.48 -1.45 -22.90
C PRO A 85 3.64 -2.39 -22.63
N GLU A 86 4.84 -1.87 -22.41
CA GLU A 86 6.03 -2.69 -22.14
C GLU A 86 5.98 -3.36 -20.78
N GLN A 87 5.28 -2.77 -19.82
CA GLN A 87 5.14 -3.33 -18.48
C GLN A 87 3.81 -4.05 -18.40
N THR A 88 3.82 -5.36 -18.65
CA THR A 88 2.58 -6.11 -18.85
C THR A 88 1.88 -6.50 -17.55
N HIS A 89 2.55 -6.38 -16.43
CA HIS A 89 1.97 -6.70 -15.11
C HIS A 89 2.27 -5.60 -14.12
N TRP A 90 1.30 -5.27 -13.30
CA TRP A 90 1.46 -4.33 -12.19
C TRP A 90 0.92 -4.98 -10.92
N PHE A 91 1.68 -4.88 -9.84
CA PHE A 91 1.27 -5.37 -8.54
C PHE A 91 0.94 -4.18 -7.65
N ILE A 92 -0.29 -4.13 -7.15
CA ILE A 92 -0.79 -3.07 -6.30
C ILE A 92 -0.85 -3.61 -4.87
N GLN A 93 0.00 -3.09 -4.00
CA GLN A 93 0.05 -3.52 -2.61
C GLN A 93 -0.70 -2.53 -1.74
N PRO A 94 -1.81 -2.94 -1.12
CA PRO A 94 -2.46 -2.08 -0.13
C PRO A 94 -1.57 -1.86 1.08
N TYR A 95 -1.50 -0.63 1.54
CA TYR A 95 -0.71 -0.24 2.69
C TYR A 95 -1.65 0.31 3.74
N PHE A 96 -2.52 -0.57 4.23
CA PHE A 96 -3.53 -0.29 5.25
C PHE A 96 -3.38 -1.30 6.37
N LEU A 97 -3.53 -0.83 7.62
CA LEU A 97 -3.53 -1.76 8.75
C LEU A 97 -4.79 -2.63 8.75
N PHE A 98 -5.94 -1.98 8.61
CA PHE A 98 -7.22 -2.66 8.56
C PHE A 98 -8.01 -2.12 7.38
N THR A 99 -8.78 -2.97 6.75
CA THR A 99 -9.35 -2.63 5.46
C THR A 99 -10.82 -2.21 5.50
N GLY A 100 -11.60 -2.76 6.45
CA GLY A 100 -13.03 -2.54 6.37
C GLY A 100 -13.54 -2.93 4.99
N GLY A 101 -14.27 -2.06 4.31
CA GLY A 101 -14.75 -2.33 2.96
C GLY A 101 -13.84 -1.82 1.86
N ILE A 102 -12.68 -1.26 2.20
CA ILE A 102 -11.82 -0.60 1.22
C ILE A 102 -11.25 -1.61 0.23
N THR A 103 -10.92 -2.83 0.67
CA THR A 103 -10.32 -3.82 -0.23
C THR A 103 -11.28 -4.15 -1.38
N GLU A 104 -12.56 -4.33 -1.08
CA GLU A 104 -13.54 -4.59 -2.12
C GLU A 104 -13.68 -3.42 -3.07
N ALA A 105 -13.65 -2.19 -2.53
CA ALA A 105 -13.75 -1.00 -3.36
C ALA A 105 -12.55 -0.88 -4.29
N ILE A 106 -11.36 -1.17 -3.80
CA ILE A 106 -10.15 -1.17 -4.63
C ILE A 106 -10.27 -2.21 -5.73
N ALA A 107 -10.70 -3.43 -5.38
CA ALA A 107 -10.84 -4.50 -6.35
C ALA A 107 -11.83 -4.11 -7.45
N GLN A 108 -12.94 -3.49 -7.07
CA GLN A 108 -13.92 -3.04 -8.05
C GLN A 108 -13.37 -1.95 -8.96
N GLN A 109 -12.61 -1.02 -8.40
CA GLN A 109 -12.00 0.03 -9.20
C GLN A 109 -11.03 -0.57 -10.21
N LEU A 110 -10.21 -1.53 -9.79
CA LEU A 110 -9.28 -2.19 -10.69
C LEU A 110 -10.00 -2.94 -11.80
N GLN A 111 -11.12 -3.59 -11.49
CA GLN A 111 -11.93 -4.23 -12.51
C GLN A 111 -12.45 -3.23 -13.54
N THR A 112 -12.86 -2.06 -13.07
CA THR A 112 -13.33 -1.00 -13.95
C THR A 112 -12.21 -0.45 -14.83
N LEU A 113 -11.01 -0.33 -14.27
CA LEU A 113 -9.88 0.22 -15.00
C LEU A 113 -9.22 -0.79 -15.94
N GLN A 114 -9.32 -2.08 -15.65
CA GLN A 114 -8.60 -3.12 -16.36
C GLN A 114 -8.80 -3.05 -17.89
N PRO A 115 -10.03 -2.92 -18.40
CA PRO A 115 -10.22 -2.87 -19.87
C PRO A 115 -9.52 -1.68 -20.53
N LYS A 116 -9.32 -0.59 -19.78
CA LYS A 116 -8.68 0.61 -20.33
C LYS A 116 -7.19 0.45 -20.51
N PHE A 117 -6.60 -0.56 -19.90
CA PHE A 117 -5.14 -0.77 -19.91
C PHE A 117 -4.73 -2.10 -20.56
N THR A 118 -5.67 -2.82 -21.16
CA THR A 118 -5.34 -4.06 -21.85
C THR A 118 -4.20 -3.81 -22.85
N PRO A 119 -3.18 -4.67 -22.93
CA PRO A 119 -3.09 -6.02 -22.31
C PRO A 119 -2.45 -6.06 -20.93
N VAL A 120 -2.19 -4.91 -20.31
CA VAL A 120 -1.58 -4.86 -18.98
C VAL A 120 -2.53 -5.48 -17.96
N GLN A 121 -1.99 -6.31 -17.06
CA GLN A 121 -2.77 -6.98 -16.03
C GLN A 121 -2.42 -6.43 -14.65
N PHE A 122 -3.45 -6.17 -13.87
CA PHE A 122 -3.31 -5.68 -12.50
C PHE A 122 -3.50 -6.81 -11.52
N HIS A 123 -2.62 -6.88 -10.51
CA HIS A 123 -2.68 -7.86 -9.43
C HIS A 123 -2.80 -7.11 -8.12
N LEU A 124 -3.85 -7.40 -7.37
CA LEU A 124 -4.08 -6.75 -6.08
C LEU A 124 -3.54 -7.63 -4.97
N GLY A 125 -2.64 -7.07 -4.17
CA GLY A 125 -2.08 -7.78 -3.02
C GLY A 125 -3.03 -7.80 -1.84
N GLN A 126 -2.67 -8.59 -0.84
CA GLN A 126 -3.45 -8.69 0.39
C GLN A 126 -3.26 -7.46 1.25
N PRO A 127 -4.29 -7.05 2.01
CA PRO A 127 -4.09 -6.02 3.03
C PRO A 127 -3.10 -6.50 4.08
N LEU A 128 -2.48 -5.54 4.78
CA LEU A 128 -1.41 -5.88 5.74
C LEU A 128 -1.87 -6.89 6.77
N SER A 129 -3.08 -6.71 7.31
CA SER A 129 -3.58 -7.59 8.35
C SER A 129 -3.74 -9.04 7.89
N ASP A 130 -3.84 -9.29 6.59
CA ASP A 130 -3.99 -10.64 6.04
C ASP A 130 -2.66 -11.27 5.66
N ILE A 131 -1.57 -10.54 5.75
CA ILE A 131 -0.24 -11.09 5.48
C ILE A 131 0.25 -11.80 6.75
N PRO A 132 0.56 -13.11 6.68
CA PRO A 132 0.86 -13.86 7.91
C PRO A 132 1.98 -13.27 8.76
N GLU A 133 3.00 -12.68 8.14
CA GLU A 133 4.13 -12.13 8.87
C GLU A 133 3.83 -10.78 9.52
N PHE A 134 2.68 -10.17 9.22
CA PHE A 134 2.42 -8.81 9.68
C PHE A 134 2.15 -8.74 11.18
N MET A 135 1.30 -9.62 11.71
CA MET A 135 0.95 -9.56 13.14
C MET A 135 2.16 -9.78 14.05
N PRO A 136 3.04 -10.76 13.77
CA PRO A 136 4.25 -10.87 14.58
C PRO A 136 5.11 -9.60 14.52
N LEU A 137 5.21 -8.97 13.35
CA LEU A 137 5.95 -7.73 13.20
C LEU A 137 5.33 -6.60 14.02
N LEU A 138 4.02 -6.48 13.97
CA LEU A 138 3.30 -5.45 14.72
C LEU A 138 3.49 -5.65 16.23
N LEU A 139 3.37 -6.89 16.70
CA LEU A 139 3.55 -7.18 18.11
C LEU A 139 4.97 -6.90 18.56
N ASP A 140 5.95 -7.26 17.74
CA ASP A 140 7.35 -6.96 18.05
C ASP A 140 7.56 -5.45 18.19
N TRP A 141 7.03 -4.69 17.26
CA TRP A 141 7.15 -3.23 17.31
C TRP A 141 6.49 -2.65 18.58
N ILE A 142 5.30 -3.15 18.92
CA ILE A 142 4.58 -2.66 20.11
C ILE A 142 5.33 -3.01 21.40
N LEU A 143 5.83 -4.25 21.46
CA LEU A 143 6.46 -4.73 22.70
C LEU A 143 7.84 -4.13 22.94
N HIS A 144 8.48 -3.61 21.92
CA HIS A 144 9.85 -3.10 22.03
C HIS A 144 9.93 -1.60 21.80
N GLN A 145 8.86 -0.90 22.13
CA GLN A 145 8.84 0.57 22.11
C GLN A 145 9.70 1.16 23.21
#